data_365675d386f640d3b8fb0d69cb32d875
#
_entry.id   365675d386f640d3b8fb0d69cb32d875
#
_cell.length_a   1.000
_cell.length_b   1.000
_cell.length_c   1.000
_cell.angle_alpha   90.00
_cell.angle_beta   90.00
_cell.angle_gamma   90.00
#
_symmetry.space_group_name_H-M   'P 1'
#
loop_
_entity.id
_entity.type
_entity.pdbx_description
1 polymer ?
#
loop_
_entity_poly.entity_id
_entity_poly.type
_entity_poly.pdbx_seq_one_letter_code
_entity_poly.pdbx_strand_id
1 'polypeptide(L)'
;MSIFWYSVFVLAIIITCVSLKNAVKSIRQGEGFLRPLCIEIFALWLMILPEEWANGSSVNSAIRLPEAILSSLLQVIGQVGNPNLSMVVVGDGKILTAIYRMLFMIVHLILVVYFGGMILQVLRESYQKLRLNLIKKDSIYIFSSVNEKTLRIAETIPKGKQLIFANVCDQDKEDHLKDIKKLNAIYSSESIDNLINKRILRIEKVEIFIFEKCESDNISIVNALKDKIKDSGDKDIKDIRLFMEINSPSWSMYRSKDDYLPSNKITLSLIDTKESFAYDILMKNSIFEDYVLSAEGNKQINILILGMNDINLQLLKVMLPLSQMPGYMPTFVIFDGGNNLDTLKGAMPEIFEKGYELGDSLYKIIYREDISFNGQSFEDQLDEFCQETTFAFVNVDDDITNIEVAERLRGYIYRNSMEEDSKILLRLKNLSTDLWNMEGLKVVGTDNEYYSYESITASLIEKDAKELQQKRQREKKERNPMHKIISWREYCNNEYNRRSSYARTLSLKYKKMELNINNVEEGNKEFNEDIWKMYEHMRWNVYTRCMGYHLMPKSYIGTGKEDDKNIRIIAKVHKDLLPYDKLSKDEKDKDAIVRN
;
A
#
# COMPACT_ATOMS: atom_id res chain seq x y z
N MET A 1 -32.61 43.36 36.29
CA MET A 1 -31.69 43.69 35.20
C MET A 1 -30.30 43.03 35.38
N SER A 2 -29.64 43.09 36.52
CA SER A 2 -28.29 42.49 36.71
C SER A 2 -28.19 40.99 36.38
N ILE A 3 -29.11 40.17 36.83
CA ILE A 3 -29.11 38.70 36.59
C ILE A 3 -29.20 38.39 35.08
N PHE A 4 -30.03 39.11 34.34
CA PHE A 4 -30.18 38.94 32.89
C PHE A 4 -28.84 39.22 32.14
N TRP A 5 -28.16 40.32 32.47
CA TRP A 5 -26.89 40.65 31.90
C TRP A 5 -25.78 39.61 32.21
N TYR A 6 -25.74 39.12 33.46
CA TYR A 6 -24.83 38.02 33.82
C TYR A 6 -25.11 36.75 33.04
N SER A 7 -26.38 36.40 32.88
CA SER A 7 -26.76 35.21 32.11
C SER A 7 -26.34 35.31 30.66
N VAL A 8 -26.53 36.45 30.02
CA VAL A 8 -26.11 36.73 28.64
C VAL A 8 -24.59 36.70 28.52
N PHE A 9 -23.88 37.27 29.49
CA PHE A 9 -22.42 37.25 29.55
C PHE A 9 -21.86 35.82 29.59
N VAL A 10 -22.38 34.99 30.50
CA VAL A 10 -21.94 33.60 30.64
C VAL A 10 -22.26 32.83 29.36
N LEU A 11 -23.43 33.03 28.79
CA LEU A 11 -23.88 32.36 27.55
C LEU A 11 -22.96 32.75 26.37
N ALA A 12 -22.64 34.03 26.23
CA ALA A 12 -21.73 34.51 25.19
C ALA A 12 -20.35 33.88 25.30
N ILE A 13 -19.79 33.76 26.52
CA ILE A 13 -18.51 33.06 26.76
C ILE A 13 -18.59 31.60 26.30
N ILE A 14 -19.65 30.90 26.68
CA ILE A 14 -19.84 29.49 26.32
C ILE A 14 -19.90 29.34 24.79
N ILE A 15 -20.66 30.19 24.12
CA ILE A 15 -20.80 30.17 22.66
C ILE A 15 -19.48 30.47 21.97
N THR A 16 -18.72 31.47 22.44
CA THR A 16 -17.39 31.77 21.92
C THR A 16 -16.42 30.61 22.12
N CYS A 17 -16.44 29.93 23.26
CA CYS A 17 -15.63 28.72 23.48
C CYS A 17 -16.02 27.58 22.52
N VAL A 18 -17.32 27.40 22.26
CA VAL A 18 -17.82 26.42 21.26
C VAL A 18 -17.39 26.82 19.86
N SER A 19 -17.45 28.09 19.51
CA SER A 19 -16.99 28.63 18.23
C SER A 19 -15.51 28.35 18.02
N LEU A 20 -14.65 28.67 18.98
CA LEU A 20 -13.21 28.41 18.93
C LEU A 20 -12.90 26.90 18.77
N LYS A 21 -13.60 26.04 19.53
CA LYS A 21 -13.45 24.58 19.38
C LYS A 21 -13.83 24.13 17.96
N ASN A 22 -14.92 24.64 17.41
CA ASN A 22 -15.34 24.34 16.03
C ASN A 22 -14.35 24.89 15.01
N ALA A 23 -13.78 26.08 15.19
CA ALA A 23 -12.78 26.63 14.30
C ALA A 23 -11.51 25.77 14.23
N VAL A 24 -11.00 25.34 15.39
CA VAL A 24 -9.84 24.41 15.45
C VAL A 24 -10.17 23.07 14.76
N LYS A 25 -11.38 22.56 14.94
CA LYS A 25 -11.83 21.34 14.27
C LYS A 25 -11.92 21.55 12.76
N SER A 26 -12.52 22.65 12.30
CA SER A 26 -12.66 23.00 10.88
C SER A 26 -11.29 23.13 10.18
N ILE A 27 -10.32 23.79 10.82
CA ILE A 27 -8.95 23.88 10.28
C ILE A 27 -8.34 22.47 10.11
N ARG A 28 -8.43 21.62 11.15
CA ARG A 28 -7.86 20.26 11.10
C ARG A 28 -8.52 19.38 10.06
N GLN A 29 -9.83 19.53 9.86
CA GLN A 29 -10.61 18.72 8.92
C GLN A 29 -10.66 19.30 7.50
N GLY A 30 -10.08 20.48 7.27
CA GLY A 30 -10.16 21.19 5.99
C GLY A 30 -11.53 21.72 5.64
N GLU A 31 -12.41 21.82 6.65
CA GLU A 31 -13.74 22.43 6.52
C GLU A 31 -13.61 23.97 6.52
N GLY A 32 -14.62 24.64 5.96
CA GLY A 32 -14.64 26.10 5.91
C GLY A 32 -14.88 26.76 7.28
N PHE A 33 -14.54 28.04 7.37
CA PHE A 33 -14.79 28.86 8.55
C PHE A 33 -16.26 29.35 8.67
N LEU A 34 -17.12 29.02 7.73
CA LEU A 34 -18.51 29.51 7.73
C LEU A 34 -19.26 29.12 9.01
N ARG A 35 -19.16 27.87 9.44
CA ARG A 35 -19.84 27.38 10.64
C ARG A 35 -19.37 28.06 11.93
N PRO A 36 -18.06 28.12 12.27
CA PRO A 36 -17.63 28.87 13.44
C PRO A 36 -17.92 30.38 13.35
N LEU A 37 -17.86 30.97 12.15
CA LEU A 37 -18.24 32.35 11.92
C LEU A 37 -19.71 32.62 12.28
N CYS A 38 -20.66 31.78 11.83
CA CYS A 38 -22.08 31.91 12.18
C CYS A 38 -22.33 31.79 13.70
N ILE A 39 -21.60 30.88 14.36
CA ILE A 39 -21.71 30.73 15.82
C ILE A 39 -21.23 32.01 16.54
N GLU A 40 -20.13 32.61 16.07
CA GLU A 40 -19.58 33.82 16.68
C GLU A 40 -20.43 35.08 16.39
N ILE A 41 -21.01 35.17 15.21
CA ILE A 41 -22.01 36.20 14.89
C ILE A 41 -23.20 36.08 15.84
N PHE A 42 -23.65 34.88 16.17
CA PHE A 42 -24.69 34.65 17.16
C PHE A 42 -24.28 35.08 18.58
N ALA A 43 -23.02 34.84 18.98
CA ALA A 43 -22.51 35.34 20.24
C ALA A 43 -22.54 36.88 20.30
N LEU A 44 -22.10 37.55 19.23
CA LEU A 44 -22.15 39.01 19.10
C LEU A 44 -23.57 39.53 19.20
N TRP A 45 -24.51 38.88 18.50
CA TRP A 45 -25.95 39.25 18.55
C TRP A 45 -26.51 39.16 19.98
N LEU A 46 -26.21 38.08 20.71
CA LEU A 46 -26.62 37.92 22.12
C LEU A 46 -26.05 39.03 23.01
N MET A 47 -24.89 39.56 22.73
CA MET A 47 -24.29 40.64 23.52
C MET A 47 -24.96 42.00 23.24
N ILE A 48 -25.49 42.22 22.08
CA ILE A 48 -26.19 43.46 21.68
C ILE A 48 -27.66 43.47 22.11
N LEU A 49 -28.32 42.31 22.09
CA LEU A 49 -29.74 42.15 22.37
C LEU A 49 -30.21 42.79 23.70
N PRO A 50 -29.50 42.70 24.84
CA PRO A 50 -29.94 43.31 26.10
C PRO A 50 -29.97 44.82 26.05
N GLU A 51 -29.04 45.45 25.33
CA GLU A 51 -29.01 46.92 25.17
C GLU A 51 -30.19 47.41 24.33
N GLU A 52 -30.46 46.75 23.24
CA GLU A 52 -31.65 47.04 22.38
C GLU A 52 -32.95 46.81 23.14
N TRP A 53 -33.00 45.74 23.97
CA TRP A 53 -34.14 45.52 24.86
C TRP A 53 -34.31 46.70 25.88
N ALA A 54 -33.24 47.22 26.41
CA ALA A 54 -33.26 48.32 27.39
C ALA A 54 -33.68 49.63 26.72
N ASN A 55 -33.23 49.89 25.49
CA ASN A 55 -33.45 51.14 24.75
C ASN A 55 -34.75 51.14 23.91
N GLY A 56 -35.46 50.02 23.84
CA GLY A 56 -36.69 49.87 23.05
C GLY A 56 -37.77 50.91 23.47
N SER A 57 -38.28 51.61 22.49
CA SER A 57 -39.22 52.73 22.67
C SER A 57 -40.67 52.32 22.84
N SER A 58 -41.01 51.07 22.58
CA SER A 58 -42.39 50.62 22.54
C SER A 58 -42.97 50.38 23.94
N VAL A 59 -44.08 50.98 24.22
CA VAL A 59 -44.83 50.85 25.47
C VAL A 59 -45.51 49.47 25.56
N ASN A 60 -45.73 48.83 24.44
CA ASN A 60 -46.43 47.55 24.36
C ASN A 60 -45.43 46.39 24.46
N SER A 61 -45.50 45.60 25.55
CA SER A 61 -44.60 44.48 25.82
C SER A 61 -44.59 43.39 24.74
N ALA A 62 -45.67 43.23 23.99
CA ALA A 62 -45.78 42.25 22.90
C ALA A 62 -44.96 42.60 21.66
N ILE A 63 -44.73 43.90 21.40
CA ILE A 63 -43.95 44.37 20.23
C ILE A 63 -42.48 44.61 20.59
N ARG A 64 -42.17 44.82 21.86
CA ARG A 64 -40.83 45.16 22.34
C ARG A 64 -39.78 44.06 22.06
N LEU A 65 -40.16 42.79 22.16
CA LEU A 65 -39.23 41.68 21.88
C LEU A 65 -38.91 41.56 20.37
N PRO A 66 -39.88 41.55 19.45
CA PRO A 66 -39.59 41.58 18.02
C PRO A 66 -38.76 42.80 17.57
N GLU A 67 -39.08 43.99 18.13
CA GLU A 67 -38.35 45.23 17.85
C GLU A 67 -36.87 45.10 18.29
N ALA A 68 -36.61 44.65 19.51
CA ALA A 68 -35.25 44.46 20.01
C ALA A 68 -34.48 43.41 19.22
N ILE A 69 -35.11 42.30 18.80
CA ILE A 69 -34.52 41.29 17.95
C ILE A 69 -34.13 41.89 16.59
N LEU A 70 -35.01 42.61 15.95
CA LEU A 70 -34.74 43.21 14.63
C LEU A 70 -33.65 44.27 14.70
N SER A 71 -33.73 45.18 15.69
CA SER A 71 -32.72 46.22 15.90
C SER A 71 -31.34 45.63 16.21
N SER A 72 -31.28 44.62 17.07
CA SER A 72 -30.00 43.95 17.39
C SER A 72 -29.39 43.21 16.19
N LEU A 73 -30.20 42.60 15.32
CA LEU A 73 -29.73 41.98 14.08
C LEU A 73 -29.14 43.02 13.11
N LEU A 74 -29.81 44.17 12.96
CA LEU A 74 -29.33 45.26 12.11
C LEU A 74 -28.01 45.87 12.67
N GLN A 75 -27.94 46.02 13.99
CA GLN A 75 -26.70 46.48 14.63
C GLN A 75 -25.54 45.50 14.49
N VAL A 76 -25.76 44.20 14.57
CA VAL A 76 -24.73 43.19 14.29
C VAL A 76 -24.07 43.44 12.95
N ILE A 77 -24.84 43.68 11.90
CA ILE A 77 -24.32 43.96 10.55
C ILE A 77 -23.41 45.20 10.56
N GLY A 78 -23.82 46.27 11.26
CA GLY A 78 -23.01 47.49 11.40
C GLY A 78 -21.77 47.28 12.26
N GLN A 79 -21.88 46.54 13.34
CA GLN A 79 -20.81 46.32 14.30
C GLN A 79 -19.70 45.36 13.80
N VAL A 80 -20.00 44.44 12.89
CA VAL A 80 -19.00 43.56 12.27
C VAL A 80 -17.96 44.37 11.51
N GLY A 81 -18.32 45.48 10.88
CA GLY A 81 -17.41 46.30 10.11
C GLY A 81 -16.77 47.44 10.91
N ASN A 82 -17.43 47.96 11.94
CA ASN A 82 -16.97 49.09 12.73
C ASN A 82 -17.44 48.98 14.20
N PRO A 83 -16.71 48.29 15.08
CA PRO A 83 -17.13 48.07 16.45
C PRO A 83 -17.18 49.35 17.25
N ASN A 84 -18.38 49.73 17.75
CA ASN A 84 -18.56 50.89 18.59
C ASN A 84 -18.68 50.50 20.07
N LEU A 85 -17.57 50.63 20.80
CA LEU A 85 -17.47 50.28 22.23
C LEU A 85 -18.29 51.20 23.15
N SER A 86 -18.63 52.40 22.71
CA SER A 86 -19.42 53.34 23.52
C SER A 86 -20.85 52.90 23.72
N MET A 87 -21.39 52.06 22.83
CA MET A 87 -22.74 51.50 22.93
C MET A 87 -22.90 50.47 24.04
N VAL A 88 -21.81 49.88 24.54
CA VAL A 88 -21.90 48.80 25.52
C VAL A 88 -21.79 49.41 26.94
N VAL A 89 -22.94 49.70 27.54
CA VAL A 89 -23.06 50.21 28.93
C VAL A 89 -23.89 49.22 29.74
N VAL A 90 -23.25 48.54 30.69
CA VAL A 90 -23.88 47.52 31.54
C VAL A 90 -24.13 48.06 32.93
N GLY A 91 -25.35 48.58 33.19
CA GLY A 91 -25.76 49.05 34.51
C GLY A 91 -24.87 50.19 35.10
N ASP A 92 -25.02 50.44 36.39
CA ASP A 92 -24.27 51.50 37.10
C ASP A 92 -22.86 51.10 37.55
N GLY A 93 -22.44 49.85 37.25
CA GLY A 93 -21.12 49.31 37.70
C GLY A 93 -20.01 49.53 36.67
N LYS A 94 -19.04 50.41 36.95
CA LYS A 94 -17.88 50.68 36.08
C LYS A 94 -17.07 49.39 35.77
N ILE A 95 -16.90 48.51 36.75
CA ILE A 95 -16.13 47.26 36.59
C ILE A 95 -16.84 46.26 35.64
N LEU A 96 -18.14 46.07 35.85
CA LEU A 96 -18.95 45.18 35.01
C LEU A 96 -18.97 45.64 33.54
N THR A 97 -19.17 46.94 33.33
CA THR A 97 -19.11 47.55 31.99
C THR A 97 -17.73 47.34 31.34
N ALA A 98 -16.63 47.47 32.09
CA ALA A 98 -15.30 47.23 31.57
C ALA A 98 -15.08 45.76 31.14
N ILE A 99 -15.51 44.82 31.97
CA ILE A 99 -15.40 43.38 31.67
C ILE A 99 -16.24 43.03 30.43
N TYR A 100 -17.45 43.57 30.33
CA TYR A 100 -18.35 43.32 29.17
C TYR A 100 -17.75 43.91 27.88
N ARG A 101 -17.18 45.09 27.91
CA ARG A 101 -16.47 45.72 26.77
C ARG A 101 -15.25 44.88 26.37
N MET A 102 -14.51 44.35 27.33
CA MET A 102 -13.38 43.47 27.06
C MET A 102 -13.79 42.19 26.35
N LEU A 103 -14.90 41.56 26.79
CA LEU A 103 -15.45 40.37 26.11
C LEU A 103 -15.92 40.73 24.69
N PHE A 104 -16.59 41.84 24.52
CA PHE A 104 -17.05 42.31 23.22
C PHE A 104 -15.90 42.54 22.24
N MET A 105 -14.77 43.08 22.72
CA MET A 105 -13.54 43.19 21.93
C MET A 105 -12.95 41.83 21.55
N ILE A 106 -12.98 40.86 22.46
CA ILE A 106 -12.51 39.49 22.19
C ILE A 106 -13.36 38.82 21.10
N VAL A 107 -14.67 38.93 21.18
CA VAL A 107 -15.59 38.39 20.17
C VAL A 107 -15.32 39.03 18.81
N HIS A 108 -15.10 40.34 18.73
CA HIS A 108 -14.79 41.02 17.47
C HIS A 108 -13.41 40.55 16.93
N LEU A 109 -12.41 40.42 17.77
CA LEU A 109 -11.10 39.91 17.35
C LEU A 109 -11.21 38.50 16.75
N ILE A 110 -12.02 37.63 17.36
CA ILE A 110 -12.28 36.29 16.86
C ILE A 110 -12.99 36.33 15.50
N LEU A 111 -13.98 37.23 15.34
CA LEU A 111 -14.65 37.43 14.06
C LEU A 111 -13.67 37.88 12.96
N VAL A 112 -12.77 38.82 13.25
CA VAL A 112 -11.74 39.26 12.29
C VAL A 112 -10.84 38.08 11.89
N VAL A 113 -10.45 37.25 12.86
CA VAL A 113 -9.65 36.02 12.59
C VAL A 113 -10.43 35.04 11.69
N TYR A 114 -11.73 34.87 11.89
CA TYR A 114 -12.55 34.00 11.03
C TYR A 114 -12.70 34.54 9.62
N PHE A 115 -12.91 35.85 9.46
CA PHE A 115 -12.91 36.50 8.14
C PHE A 115 -11.54 36.35 7.45
N GLY A 116 -10.47 36.55 8.18
CA GLY A 116 -9.11 36.30 7.70
C GLY A 116 -8.90 34.85 7.27
N GLY A 117 -9.43 33.90 8.04
CA GLY A 117 -9.43 32.47 7.69
C GLY A 117 -10.20 32.18 6.40
N MET A 118 -11.35 32.82 6.17
CA MET A 118 -12.09 32.69 4.90
C MET A 118 -11.29 33.27 3.73
N ILE A 119 -10.63 34.40 3.89
CA ILE A 119 -9.75 34.99 2.87
C ILE A 119 -8.58 34.04 2.57
N LEU A 120 -7.97 33.44 3.60
CA LEU A 120 -6.90 32.44 3.42
C LEU A 120 -7.39 31.18 2.70
N GLN A 121 -8.66 30.80 2.85
CA GLN A 121 -9.24 29.72 2.05
C GLN A 121 -9.37 30.08 0.56
N VAL A 122 -9.63 31.34 0.26
CA VAL A 122 -9.60 31.85 -1.12
C VAL A 122 -8.14 31.85 -1.63
N LEU A 123 -7.19 32.21 -0.76
CA LEU A 123 -5.75 32.10 -1.02
C LEU A 123 -5.24 30.68 -0.67
N ARG A 124 -5.70 29.69 -1.41
CA ARG A 124 -5.58 28.24 -1.15
C ARG A 124 -4.23 27.78 -0.57
N GLU A 125 -3.11 28.26 -1.08
CA GLU A 125 -1.78 27.83 -0.64
C GLU A 125 -1.44 28.23 0.79
N SER A 126 -1.79 29.47 1.16
CA SER A 126 -1.58 29.97 2.52
C SER A 126 -2.42 29.18 3.54
N TYR A 127 -3.61 28.78 3.15
CA TYR A 127 -4.47 27.92 3.97
C TYR A 127 -3.89 26.50 4.13
N GLN A 128 -3.35 25.89 3.07
CA GLN A 128 -2.70 24.59 3.16
C GLN A 128 -1.44 24.61 4.04
N LYS A 129 -0.63 25.67 3.95
CA LYS A 129 0.52 25.89 4.85
C LYS A 129 0.09 26.00 6.31
N LEU A 130 -1.01 26.69 6.59
CA LEU A 130 -1.57 26.78 7.94
C LEU A 130 -2.02 25.39 8.44
N ARG A 131 -2.72 24.60 7.62
CA ARG A 131 -3.11 23.24 7.96
C ARG A 131 -1.89 22.37 8.28
N LEU A 132 -0.85 22.43 7.46
CA LEU A 132 0.39 21.70 7.66
C LEU A 132 1.03 22.04 9.03
N ASN A 133 1.03 23.33 9.41
CA ASN A 133 1.56 23.80 10.68
C ASN A 133 0.71 23.43 11.90
N LEU A 134 -0.54 23.05 11.72
CA LEU A 134 -1.46 22.68 12.80
C LEU A 134 -1.64 21.16 12.97
N ILE A 135 -0.88 20.34 12.25
CA ILE A 135 -0.93 18.88 12.37
C ILE A 135 -0.59 18.45 13.81
N LYS A 136 -1.51 17.69 14.41
CA LYS A 136 -1.36 17.06 15.74
C LYS A 136 -1.74 15.58 15.69
N LYS A 137 -1.40 14.88 14.62
CA LYS A 137 -1.68 13.45 14.47
C LYS A 137 -0.47 12.62 14.90
N ASP A 138 -0.73 11.47 15.48
CA ASP A 138 0.32 10.51 15.85
C ASP A 138 0.91 9.78 14.64
N SER A 139 0.17 9.80 13.52
CA SER A 139 0.62 9.20 12.27
C SER A 139 0.25 10.08 11.07
N ILE A 140 1.18 10.23 10.14
CA ILE A 140 1.01 10.96 8.88
C ILE A 140 1.47 10.11 7.70
N TYR A 141 0.85 10.35 6.56
CA TYR A 141 1.09 9.66 5.28
C TYR A 141 1.41 10.72 4.24
N ILE A 142 2.61 10.66 3.68
CA ILE A 142 3.12 11.66 2.74
C ILE A 142 3.34 10.99 1.39
N PHE A 143 2.84 11.59 0.34
CA PHE A 143 3.00 11.16 -1.05
C PHE A 143 3.91 12.12 -1.79
N SER A 144 4.84 11.61 -2.57
CA SER A 144 5.83 12.42 -3.31
C SER A 144 5.21 13.30 -4.38
N SER A 145 4.09 12.88 -4.96
CA SER A 145 3.33 13.61 -5.96
C SER A 145 1.85 13.18 -5.96
N VAL A 146 1.03 13.87 -6.76
CA VAL A 146 -0.35 13.47 -7.06
C VAL A 146 -0.38 12.79 -8.42
N ASN A 147 -0.79 11.53 -8.43
CA ASN A 147 -1.04 10.75 -9.64
C ASN A 147 -2.06 9.64 -9.32
N GLU A 148 -2.52 8.91 -10.32
CA GLU A 148 -3.51 7.85 -10.12
C GLU A 148 -3.08 6.81 -9.07
N LYS A 149 -1.79 6.39 -9.08
CA LYS A 149 -1.27 5.41 -8.12
C LYS A 149 -1.36 5.91 -6.68
N THR A 150 -0.85 7.12 -6.43
CA THR A 150 -0.81 7.71 -5.09
C THR A 150 -2.19 8.05 -4.56
N LEU A 151 -3.12 8.44 -5.43
CA LEU A 151 -4.52 8.67 -5.07
C LEU A 151 -5.21 7.37 -4.65
N ARG A 152 -5.03 6.27 -5.38
CA ARG A 152 -5.58 4.96 -5.04
C ARG A 152 -5.03 4.44 -3.72
N ILE A 153 -3.72 4.54 -3.49
CA ILE A 153 -3.12 4.19 -2.19
C ILE A 153 -3.75 5.03 -1.08
N ALA A 154 -3.91 6.34 -1.29
CA ALA A 154 -4.47 7.26 -0.30
C ALA A 154 -5.95 6.97 0.01
N GLU A 155 -6.76 6.53 -0.95
CA GLU A 155 -8.17 6.15 -0.77
C GLU A 155 -8.35 4.95 0.16
N THR A 156 -7.41 4.03 0.17
CA THR A 156 -7.45 2.80 0.98
C THR A 156 -6.84 2.95 2.37
N ILE A 157 -6.20 4.09 2.68
CA ILE A 157 -5.74 4.40 4.04
C ILE A 157 -6.94 4.57 4.99
N PRO A 158 -6.88 4.02 6.22
CA PRO A 158 -7.98 4.14 7.18
C PRO A 158 -8.40 5.60 7.42
N LYS A 159 -9.71 5.85 7.41
CA LYS A 159 -10.29 7.20 7.59
C LYS A 159 -9.79 7.87 8.87
N GLY A 160 -9.68 9.18 8.83
CA GLY A 160 -9.27 10.01 9.97
C GLY A 160 -7.75 10.17 10.14
N LYS A 161 -6.95 9.57 9.26
CA LYS A 161 -5.51 9.80 9.17
C LYS A 161 -5.20 11.11 8.44
N GLN A 162 -3.97 11.61 8.61
CA GLN A 162 -3.53 12.82 7.92
C GLN A 162 -2.76 12.44 6.65
N LEU A 163 -3.28 12.88 5.51
CA LEU A 163 -2.69 12.69 4.20
C LEU A 163 -2.07 13.99 3.71
N ILE A 164 -0.89 13.91 3.10
CA ILE A 164 -0.16 15.05 2.56
C ILE A 164 0.37 14.68 1.18
N PHE A 165 0.04 15.48 0.17
CA PHE A 165 0.64 15.38 -1.16
C PHE A 165 1.67 16.48 -1.35
N ALA A 166 2.90 16.10 -1.65
CA ALA A 166 4.02 17.00 -1.96
C ALA A 166 4.09 17.27 -3.47
N ASN A 167 4.89 18.25 -3.86
CA ASN A 167 5.24 18.56 -5.24
C ASN A 167 4.04 18.71 -6.19
N VAL A 168 2.93 19.27 -5.67
CA VAL A 168 1.68 19.43 -6.44
C VAL A 168 1.76 20.67 -7.31
N CYS A 169 1.91 20.49 -8.63
CA CYS A 169 1.92 21.58 -9.59
C CYS A 169 0.50 22.08 -9.92
N ASP A 170 0.39 23.16 -10.71
CA ASP A 170 -0.92 23.71 -11.05
C ASP A 170 -1.73 22.77 -11.95
N GLN A 171 -1.08 22.02 -12.84
CA GLN A 171 -1.73 21.01 -13.65
C GLN A 171 -2.34 19.89 -12.78
N ASP A 172 -1.59 19.39 -11.80
CA ASP A 172 -2.10 18.38 -10.85
C ASP A 172 -3.31 18.90 -10.06
N LYS A 173 -3.31 20.21 -9.72
CA LYS A 173 -4.47 20.82 -9.05
C LYS A 173 -5.70 20.85 -9.95
N GLU A 174 -5.54 21.13 -11.25
CA GLU A 174 -6.65 21.12 -12.20
C GLU A 174 -7.24 19.72 -12.33
N ASP A 175 -6.38 18.72 -12.50
CA ASP A 175 -6.78 17.34 -12.77
C ASP A 175 -7.34 16.63 -11.51
N HIS A 176 -6.73 16.81 -10.34
CA HIS A 176 -6.97 15.98 -9.16
C HIS A 176 -7.50 16.70 -7.92
N LEU A 177 -7.81 18.02 -8.00
CA LEU A 177 -8.26 18.79 -6.83
C LEU A 177 -9.53 18.21 -6.16
N LYS A 178 -10.43 17.61 -6.94
CA LYS A 178 -11.66 17.01 -6.41
C LYS A 178 -11.33 15.80 -5.53
N ASP A 179 -10.38 14.96 -5.96
CA ASP A 179 -9.97 13.75 -5.25
C ASP A 179 -9.19 14.10 -3.99
N ILE A 180 -8.25 15.05 -4.07
CA ILE A 180 -7.54 15.58 -2.90
C ILE A 180 -8.51 16.11 -1.83
N LYS A 181 -9.57 16.83 -2.25
CA LYS A 181 -10.59 17.34 -1.33
C LYS A 181 -11.44 16.22 -0.74
N LYS A 182 -11.86 15.24 -1.55
CA LYS A 182 -12.62 14.06 -1.10
C LYS A 182 -11.85 13.30 -0.01
N LEU A 183 -10.53 13.21 -0.16
CA LEU A 183 -9.62 12.59 0.81
C LEU A 183 -9.35 13.49 2.04
N ASN A 184 -9.77 14.73 2.02
CA ASN A 184 -9.44 15.74 3.03
C ASN A 184 -7.92 15.89 3.24
N ALA A 185 -7.15 15.67 2.18
CA ALA A 185 -5.69 15.73 2.22
C ALA A 185 -5.17 17.18 2.21
N ILE A 186 -3.98 17.36 2.75
CA ILE A 186 -3.19 18.59 2.58
C ILE A 186 -2.38 18.43 1.29
N TYR A 187 -2.19 19.50 0.55
CA TYR A 187 -1.26 19.53 -0.59
C TYR A 187 -0.29 20.70 -0.48
N SER A 188 0.89 20.53 -1.05
CA SER A 188 1.93 21.55 -1.10
C SER A 188 2.66 21.52 -2.44
N SER A 189 3.01 22.69 -2.96
CA SER A 189 3.92 22.81 -4.12
C SER A 189 5.38 22.56 -3.77
N GLU A 190 5.71 22.46 -2.49
CA GLU A 190 7.06 22.16 -2.03
C GLU A 190 7.40 20.69 -2.29
N SER A 191 8.66 20.41 -2.65
CA SER A 191 9.18 19.05 -2.76
C SER A 191 9.19 18.36 -1.41
N ILE A 192 9.16 17.03 -1.42
CA ILE A 192 9.02 16.24 -0.19
C ILE A 192 10.19 16.45 0.79
N ASP A 193 11.41 16.63 0.30
CA ASP A 193 12.60 16.93 1.11
C ASP A 193 12.49 18.29 1.84
N ASN A 194 11.84 19.27 1.21
CA ASN A 194 11.57 20.57 1.84
C ASN A 194 10.42 20.51 2.85
N LEU A 195 9.42 19.66 2.61
CA LEU A 195 8.34 19.42 3.56
C LEU A 195 8.81 18.73 4.83
N ILE A 196 9.79 17.81 4.73
CA ILE A 196 10.35 17.09 5.88
C ILE A 196 11.17 18.04 6.75
N ASN A 197 10.59 18.43 7.85
CA ASN A 197 11.21 19.31 8.85
C ASN A 197 11.25 18.64 10.23
N LYS A 198 11.93 19.24 11.19
CA LYS A 198 12.09 18.71 12.56
C LYS A 198 10.77 18.36 13.24
N ARG A 199 9.68 19.04 12.90
CA ARG A 199 8.36 18.77 13.46
C ARG A 199 7.77 17.47 12.92
N ILE A 200 7.86 17.26 11.60
CA ILE A 200 7.40 16.01 10.95
C ILE A 200 8.22 14.82 11.45
N LEU A 201 9.53 14.97 11.57
CA LEU A 201 10.43 13.92 12.07
C LEU A 201 10.13 13.49 13.52
N ARG A 202 9.49 14.34 14.33
CA ARG A 202 9.08 14.05 15.72
C ARG A 202 7.73 13.34 15.83
N ILE A 203 6.99 13.19 14.74
CA ILE A 203 5.73 12.45 14.72
C ILE A 203 6.02 10.97 14.95
N GLU A 204 5.19 10.30 15.75
CA GLU A 204 5.44 8.92 16.16
C GLU A 204 5.60 7.96 14.98
N LYS A 205 4.79 8.15 13.92
CA LYS A 205 4.81 7.32 12.72
C LYS A 205 4.68 8.18 11.46
N VAL A 206 5.67 8.12 10.60
CA VAL A 206 5.69 8.79 9.30
C VAL A 206 5.85 7.74 8.21
N GLU A 207 4.90 7.66 7.30
CA GLU A 207 4.96 6.79 6.13
C GLU A 207 5.00 7.64 4.86
N ILE A 208 5.99 7.39 4.03
CA ILE A 208 6.28 8.18 2.82
C ILE A 208 6.21 7.26 1.61
N PHE A 209 5.36 7.63 0.65
CA PHE A 209 5.10 6.89 -0.58
C PHE A 209 5.71 7.63 -1.76
N ILE A 210 6.64 6.97 -2.44
CA ILE A 210 7.43 7.53 -3.54
C ILE A 210 7.11 6.69 -4.79
N PHE A 211 6.14 7.18 -5.56
CA PHE A 211 5.55 6.49 -6.71
C PHE A 211 5.44 7.45 -7.90
N GLU A 212 6.59 7.90 -8.41
CA GLU A 212 6.66 8.75 -9.60
C GLU A 212 6.50 7.95 -10.90
N LYS A 213 6.36 8.65 -12.01
CA LYS A 213 6.26 8.02 -13.33
C LYS A 213 7.55 7.30 -13.74
N CYS A 214 8.71 7.84 -13.33
CA CYS A 214 10.03 7.30 -13.65
C CYS A 214 10.75 6.81 -12.40
N GLU A 215 11.38 5.65 -12.48
CA GLU A 215 12.17 5.10 -11.37
C GLU A 215 13.38 5.97 -10.99
N SER A 216 14.00 6.66 -11.95
CA SER A 216 15.07 7.61 -11.70
C SER A 216 14.64 8.73 -10.75
N ASP A 217 13.40 9.18 -10.86
CA ASP A 217 12.84 10.23 -9.99
C ASP A 217 12.60 9.68 -8.58
N ASN A 218 12.08 8.46 -8.47
CA ASN A 218 11.94 7.76 -7.19
C ASN A 218 13.28 7.65 -6.45
N ILE A 219 14.33 7.25 -7.15
CA ILE A 219 15.69 7.12 -6.61
C ILE A 219 16.23 8.50 -6.18
N SER A 220 16.05 9.52 -7.00
CA SER A 220 16.49 10.89 -6.71
C SER A 220 15.83 11.44 -5.44
N ILE A 221 14.52 11.28 -5.31
CA ILE A 221 13.75 11.70 -4.14
C ILE A 221 14.24 11.00 -2.87
N VAL A 222 14.45 9.67 -2.92
CA VAL A 222 14.97 8.92 -1.76
C VAL A 222 16.35 9.42 -1.35
N ASN A 223 17.23 9.72 -2.30
CA ASN A 223 18.56 10.25 -2.00
C ASN A 223 18.48 11.64 -1.34
N ALA A 224 17.67 12.55 -1.87
CA ALA A 224 17.45 13.87 -1.27
C ALA A 224 16.88 13.76 0.17
N LEU A 225 15.91 12.85 0.38
CA LEU A 225 15.37 12.59 1.72
C LEU A 225 16.42 12.06 2.70
N LYS A 226 17.30 11.17 2.27
CA LYS A 226 18.38 10.63 3.11
C LYS A 226 19.34 11.72 3.56
N ASP A 227 19.77 12.57 2.65
CA ASP A 227 20.68 13.68 2.97
C ASP A 227 20.02 14.63 3.97
N LYS A 228 18.76 14.99 3.74
CA LYS A 228 17.99 15.85 4.64
C LYS A 228 17.80 15.25 6.03
N ILE A 229 17.52 13.96 6.12
CA ILE A 229 17.34 13.26 7.39
C ILE A 229 18.68 13.15 8.13
N LYS A 230 19.78 12.88 7.42
CA LYS A 230 21.13 12.83 7.99
C LYS A 230 21.51 14.15 8.65
N ASP A 231 21.21 15.27 8.00
CA ASP A 231 21.47 16.61 8.50
C ASP A 231 20.64 16.97 9.75
N SER A 232 19.49 16.33 9.92
CA SER A 232 18.57 16.62 11.03
C SER A 232 18.98 16.00 12.37
N GLY A 233 19.92 15.05 12.38
CA GLY A 233 20.39 14.35 13.57
C GLY A 233 19.43 13.29 14.11
N ASP A 234 19.98 12.25 14.71
CA ASP A 234 19.26 11.01 15.08
C ASP A 234 18.28 11.17 16.26
N LYS A 235 18.47 12.20 17.09
CA LYS A 235 17.68 12.38 18.33
C LYS A 235 16.21 12.73 18.09
N ASP A 236 15.92 13.42 17.00
CA ASP A 236 14.59 13.94 16.69
C ASP A 236 13.72 12.93 15.88
N ILE A 237 14.35 11.90 15.31
CA ILE A 237 13.67 10.93 14.44
C ILE A 237 12.94 9.88 15.29
N LYS A 238 11.69 9.57 14.94
CA LYS A 238 10.89 8.51 15.55
C LYS A 238 10.87 7.26 14.64
N ASP A 239 9.77 6.96 14.00
CA ASP A 239 9.63 5.83 13.06
C ASP A 239 9.27 6.36 11.67
N ILE A 240 10.20 6.26 10.72
CA ILE A 240 10.01 6.67 9.34
C ILE A 240 10.07 5.45 8.43
N ARG A 241 9.03 5.26 7.63
CA ARG A 241 8.96 4.21 6.63
C ARG A 241 8.86 4.84 5.26
N LEU A 242 9.81 4.51 4.40
CA LEU A 242 9.85 4.91 3.00
C LEU A 242 9.41 3.72 2.15
N PHE A 243 8.42 3.91 1.31
CA PHE A 243 7.96 2.94 0.30
C PHE A 243 8.28 3.51 -1.06
N MET A 244 9.19 2.89 -1.78
CA MET A 244 9.64 3.33 -3.10
C MET A 244 9.29 2.30 -4.16
N GLU A 245 8.54 2.71 -5.18
CA GLU A 245 8.28 1.85 -6.34
C GLU A 245 9.55 1.71 -7.19
N ILE A 246 9.92 0.46 -7.48
CA ILE A 246 11.06 0.13 -8.30
C ILE A 246 10.89 -1.23 -8.96
N ASN A 247 11.17 -1.35 -10.24
CA ASN A 247 11.07 -2.62 -10.95
C ASN A 247 12.17 -3.62 -10.54
N SER A 248 11.84 -4.89 -10.66
CA SER A 248 12.67 -6.01 -10.20
C SER A 248 14.13 -6.01 -10.66
N PRO A 249 14.49 -5.67 -11.92
CA PRO A 249 15.90 -5.62 -12.35
C PRO A 249 16.73 -4.54 -11.68
N SER A 250 16.11 -3.40 -11.34
CA SER A 250 16.83 -2.22 -10.85
C SER A 250 17.13 -2.26 -9.35
N TRP A 251 16.37 -3.03 -8.54
CA TRP A 251 16.56 -3.08 -7.09
C TRP A 251 17.93 -3.62 -6.67
N SER A 252 18.51 -4.57 -7.43
CA SER A 252 19.83 -5.14 -7.14
C SER A 252 20.95 -4.11 -7.25
N MET A 253 20.83 -3.17 -8.18
CA MET A 253 21.80 -2.07 -8.36
C MET A 253 21.72 -1.06 -7.23
N TYR A 254 20.53 -0.82 -6.71
CA TYR A 254 20.28 0.19 -5.70
C TYR A 254 20.83 -0.21 -4.32
N ARG A 255 20.96 -1.51 -4.01
CA ARG A 255 21.31 -2.02 -2.68
C ARG A 255 22.72 -2.58 -2.50
N SER A 256 23.65 -2.17 -3.30
CA SER A 256 25.03 -2.70 -3.18
C SER A 256 25.82 -2.20 -1.96
N LYS A 257 25.28 -1.33 -1.09
CA LYS A 257 26.00 -0.76 0.06
C LYS A 257 25.20 -0.83 1.35
N ASP A 258 25.79 -1.41 2.41
CA ASP A 258 25.24 -1.53 3.75
C ASP A 258 25.08 -0.17 4.49
N ASP A 259 25.65 0.93 3.97
CA ASP A 259 25.63 2.28 4.55
C ASP A 259 24.38 3.11 4.22
N TYR A 260 23.27 2.45 3.92
CA TYR A 260 22.22 3.08 3.14
C TYR A 260 21.28 3.98 3.92
N LEU A 261 21.10 3.79 5.22
CA LEU A 261 20.15 4.60 5.99
C LEU A 261 20.83 5.26 7.17
N PRO A 262 20.62 6.59 7.36
CA PRO A 262 21.32 7.36 8.37
C PRO A 262 20.90 7.04 9.81
N SER A 263 19.87 6.23 10.00
CA SER A 263 19.33 5.89 11.32
C SER A 263 18.62 4.55 11.34
N ASN A 264 18.72 3.83 12.47
CA ASN A 264 17.95 2.61 12.74
C ASN A 264 16.44 2.85 12.83
N LYS A 265 15.99 4.08 12.82
CA LYS A 265 14.56 4.48 12.88
C LYS A 265 13.96 4.69 11.50
N ILE A 266 14.73 4.54 10.43
CA ILE A 266 14.28 4.69 9.06
C ILE A 266 14.28 3.31 8.39
N THR A 267 13.21 2.99 7.70
CA THR A 267 13.09 1.77 6.90
C THR A 267 12.79 2.15 5.45
N LEU A 268 13.54 1.60 4.51
CA LEU A 268 13.25 1.70 3.09
C LEU A 268 12.75 0.35 2.58
N SER A 269 11.54 0.33 2.06
CA SER A 269 10.94 -0.80 1.37
C SER A 269 10.92 -0.53 -0.12
N LEU A 270 11.59 -1.38 -0.89
CA LEU A 270 11.54 -1.36 -2.34
C LEU A 270 10.33 -2.17 -2.79
N ILE A 271 9.41 -1.55 -3.50
CA ILE A 271 8.13 -2.15 -3.88
C ILE A 271 8.13 -2.41 -5.38
N ASP A 272 8.13 -3.68 -5.74
CA ASP A 272 7.73 -4.14 -7.07
C ASP A 272 6.22 -4.45 -6.99
N THR A 273 5.41 -3.55 -7.50
CA THR A 273 3.95 -3.67 -7.42
C THR A 273 3.43 -4.89 -8.16
N LYS A 274 4.09 -5.29 -9.25
CA LYS A 274 3.72 -6.46 -10.05
C LYS A 274 4.00 -7.77 -9.30
N GLU A 275 5.14 -7.84 -8.60
CA GLU A 275 5.48 -8.99 -7.75
C GLU A 275 4.55 -9.06 -6.53
N SER A 276 4.28 -7.93 -5.86
CA SER A 276 3.35 -7.86 -4.73
C SER A 276 1.97 -8.36 -5.11
N PHE A 277 1.49 -7.95 -6.28
CA PHE A 277 0.22 -8.40 -6.84
C PHE A 277 0.21 -9.91 -7.11
N ALA A 278 1.29 -10.48 -7.66
CA ALA A 278 1.37 -11.92 -7.90
C ALA A 278 1.28 -12.72 -6.58
N TYR A 279 1.93 -12.25 -5.51
CA TYR A 279 1.81 -12.86 -4.19
C TYR A 279 0.39 -12.74 -3.64
N ASP A 280 -0.24 -11.57 -3.73
CA ASP A 280 -1.60 -11.34 -3.22
C ASP A 280 -2.64 -12.22 -3.93
N ILE A 281 -2.53 -12.37 -5.26
CA ILE A 281 -3.38 -13.31 -6.02
C ILE A 281 -3.21 -14.73 -5.50
N LEU A 282 -1.97 -15.21 -5.42
CA LEU A 282 -1.70 -16.59 -5.05
C LEU A 282 -1.93 -16.86 -3.56
N MET A 283 -1.87 -15.87 -2.70
CA MET A 283 -2.31 -16.02 -1.30
C MET A 283 -3.81 -16.30 -1.18
N LYS A 284 -4.61 -15.80 -2.12
CA LYS A 284 -6.08 -15.91 -2.13
C LYS A 284 -6.58 -17.03 -3.06
N ASN A 285 -5.78 -17.49 -4.02
CA ASN A 285 -6.17 -18.44 -5.04
C ASN A 285 -5.09 -19.51 -5.18
N SER A 286 -5.37 -20.71 -4.69
CA SER A 286 -4.46 -21.86 -4.80
C SER A 286 -4.40 -22.38 -6.23
N ILE A 287 -3.22 -22.78 -6.67
CA ILE A 287 -3.01 -23.54 -7.91
C ILE A 287 -3.15 -25.05 -7.68
N PHE A 288 -3.40 -25.50 -6.44
CA PHE A 288 -3.46 -26.90 -6.04
C PHE A 288 -4.89 -27.34 -5.67
N GLU A 289 -5.90 -26.48 -5.80
CA GLU A 289 -7.29 -26.81 -5.48
C GLU A 289 -7.81 -27.88 -6.42
N ASP A 290 -7.48 -27.76 -7.72
CA ASP A 290 -7.89 -28.68 -8.76
C ASP A 290 -6.66 -29.39 -9.35
N TYR A 291 -6.81 -30.67 -9.65
CA TYR A 291 -5.77 -31.49 -10.27
C TYR A 291 -6.38 -32.67 -11.04
N VAL A 292 -5.65 -33.17 -12.01
CA VAL A 292 -6.00 -34.39 -12.75
C VAL A 292 -5.08 -35.51 -12.27
N LEU A 293 -5.64 -36.72 -12.07
CA LEU A 293 -4.83 -37.88 -11.70
C LEU A 293 -4.21 -38.51 -12.95
N SER A 294 -2.89 -38.61 -13.01
CA SER A 294 -2.18 -39.35 -14.04
C SER A 294 -2.42 -40.86 -13.88
N ALA A 295 -2.14 -41.64 -14.93
CA ALA A 295 -2.18 -43.09 -14.88
C ALA A 295 -1.25 -43.71 -13.81
N GLU A 296 -0.23 -42.95 -13.38
CA GLU A 296 0.76 -43.33 -12.36
C GLU A 296 0.34 -42.88 -10.96
N GLY A 297 -0.82 -42.21 -10.82
CA GLY A 297 -1.33 -41.70 -9.54
C GLY A 297 -0.77 -40.36 -9.10
N ASN A 298 0.01 -39.67 -9.94
CA ASN A 298 0.48 -38.33 -9.65
C ASN A 298 -0.61 -37.28 -9.91
N LYS A 299 -0.66 -36.23 -9.10
CA LYS A 299 -1.54 -35.08 -9.28
C LYS A 299 -0.95 -34.13 -10.33
N GLN A 300 -1.57 -34.04 -11.49
CA GLN A 300 -1.17 -33.10 -12.53
C GLN A 300 -1.90 -31.78 -12.34
N ILE A 301 -1.16 -30.69 -12.33
CA ILE A 301 -1.72 -29.32 -12.35
C ILE A 301 -1.33 -28.67 -13.68
N ASN A 302 -2.34 -28.32 -14.46
CA ASN A 302 -2.19 -27.73 -15.78
C ASN A 302 -2.58 -26.25 -15.73
N ILE A 303 -1.56 -25.38 -15.73
CA ILE A 303 -1.70 -23.94 -15.53
C ILE A 303 -1.60 -23.25 -16.88
N LEU A 304 -2.68 -22.58 -17.28
CA LEU A 304 -2.73 -21.79 -18.51
C LEU A 304 -2.52 -20.30 -18.21
N ILE A 305 -1.57 -19.68 -18.89
CA ILE A 305 -1.30 -18.24 -18.81
C ILE A 305 -1.54 -17.63 -20.19
N LEU A 306 -2.51 -16.73 -20.30
CA LEU A 306 -2.85 -16.04 -21.54
C LEU A 306 -2.28 -14.61 -21.52
N GLY A 307 -1.42 -14.34 -22.51
CA GLY A 307 -0.58 -13.14 -22.60
C GLY A 307 0.76 -13.31 -21.87
N MET A 308 1.76 -12.50 -22.25
CA MET A 308 3.07 -12.46 -21.57
C MET A 308 3.55 -11.03 -21.42
N ASN A 309 2.85 -10.29 -20.58
CA ASN A 309 3.26 -8.99 -20.11
C ASN A 309 4.03 -9.08 -18.77
N ASP A 310 4.50 -7.96 -18.26
CA ASP A 310 5.29 -7.89 -17.02
C ASP A 310 4.59 -8.51 -15.80
N ILE A 311 3.26 -8.40 -15.71
CA ILE A 311 2.50 -8.96 -14.59
C ILE A 311 2.45 -10.49 -14.68
N ASN A 312 2.17 -11.01 -15.88
CA ASN A 312 2.16 -12.45 -16.12
C ASN A 312 3.54 -13.06 -15.90
N LEU A 313 4.60 -12.31 -16.25
CA LEU A 313 5.97 -12.71 -15.97
C LEU A 313 6.25 -12.82 -14.46
N GLN A 314 5.80 -11.84 -13.66
CA GLN A 314 5.97 -11.92 -12.21
C GLN A 314 5.11 -13.04 -11.60
N LEU A 315 3.90 -13.24 -12.11
CA LEU A 315 3.04 -14.36 -11.70
C LEU A 315 3.72 -15.71 -11.98
N LEU A 316 4.28 -15.89 -13.18
CA LEU A 316 5.03 -17.10 -13.55
C LEU A 316 6.24 -17.31 -12.62
N LYS A 317 7.00 -16.24 -12.31
CA LYS A 317 8.15 -16.29 -11.38
C LYS A 317 7.77 -16.70 -9.95
N VAL A 318 6.55 -16.41 -9.51
CA VAL A 318 6.05 -16.83 -8.20
C VAL A 318 5.45 -18.24 -8.27
N MET A 319 4.73 -18.59 -9.33
CA MET A 319 4.10 -19.91 -9.50
C MET A 319 5.12 -21.04 -9.68
N LEU A 320 6.17 -20.83 -10.46
CA LEU A 320 7.19 -21.87 -10.74
C LEU A 320 7.83 -22.42 -9.46
N PRO A 321 8.40 -21.59 -8.55
CA PRO A 321 8.92 -22.14 -7.29
C PRO A 321 7.80 -22.67 -6.37
N LEU A 322 6.62 -22.05 -6.38
CA LEU A 322 5.48 -22.52 -5.60
C LEU A 322 5.05 -23.94 -5.98
N SER A 323 5.09 -24.25 -7.27
CA SER A 323 4.66 -25.55 -7.82
C SER A 323 5.53 -26.75 -7.43
N GLN A 324 6.68 -26.52 -6.77
CA GLN A 324 7.56 -27.59 -6.29
C GLN A 324 6.96 -28.26 -5.05
N MET A 325 6.04 -29.21 -5.27
CA MET A 325 5.24 -29.88 -4.26
C MET A 325 5.31 -31.39 -4.41
N PRO A 326 5.51 -32.18 -3.33
CA PRO A 326 5.52 -33.64 -3.40
C PRO A 326 4.22 -34.20 -3.98
N GLY A 327 4.34 -35.11 -4.94
CA GLY A 327 3.18 -35.79 -5.57
C GLY A 327 2.46 -34.98 -6.65
N TYR A 328 2.90 -33.74 -6.94
CA TYR A 328 2.35 -32.91 -8.01
C TYR A 328 3.29 -32.82 -9.20
N MET A 329 2.72 -32.78 -10.41
CA MET A 329 3.44 -32.57 -11.66
C MET A 329 2.88 -31.33 -12.37
N PRO A 330 3.56 -30.18 -12.27
CA PRO A 330 3.09 -28.93 -12.85
C PRO A 330 3.45 -28.82 -14.34
N THR A 331 2.47 -28.46 -15.16
CA THR A 331 2.66 -28.03 -16.55
C THR A 331 2.16 -26.61 -16.72
N PHE A 332 3.01 -25.74 -17.22
CA PHE A 332 2.69 -24.36 -17.56
C PHE A 332 2.53 -24.25 -19.07
N VAL A 333 1.35 -23.91 -19.52
CA VAL A 333 1.04 -23.60 -20.92
C VAL A 333 0.92 -22.09 -21.04
N ILE A 334 1.72 -21.49 -21.88
CA ILE A 334 1.79 -20.04 -22.04
C ILE A 334 1.48 -19.70 -23.48
N PHE A 335 0.39 -18.96 -23.69
CA PHE A 335 0.02 -18.42 -25.00
C PHE A 335 0.30 -16.92 -25.02
N ASP A 336 1.16 -16.51 -25.92
CA ASP A 336 1.59 -15.15 -26.09
C ASP A 336 1.16 -14.59 -27.46
N GLY A 337 0.49 -13.45 -27.45
CA GLY A 337 0.13 -12.74 -28.70
C GLY A 337 1.32 -12.01 -29.36
N GLY A 338 2.47 -11.95 -28.67
CA GLY A 338 3.71 -11.36 -29.16
C GLY A 338 4.80 -12.41 -29.37
N ASN A 339 6.03 -11.92 -29.49
CA ASN A 339 7.26 -12.71 -29.65
C ASN A 339 8.24 -12.38 -28.51
N ASN A 340 7.94 -12.87 -27.29
CA ASN A 340 8.69 -12.51 -26.08
C ASN A 340 9.62 -13.62 -25.57
N LEU A 341 9.60 -14.81 -26.18
CA LEU A 341 10.35 -15.98 -25.69
C LEU A 341 11.86 -15.73 -25.59
N ASP A 342 12.43 -15.07 -26.60
CA ASP A 342 13.87 -14.77 -26.60
C ASP A 342 14.25 -13.82 -25.44
N THR A 343 13.43 -12.81 -25.17
CA THR A 343 13.60 -11.90 -24.02
C THR A 343 13.50 -12.65 -22.69
N LEU A 344 12.55 -13.59 -22.58
CA LEU A 344 12.35 -14.41 -21.37
C LEU A 344 13.54 -15.36 -21.16
N LYS A 345 14.03 -15.98 -22.21
CA LYS A 345 15.24 -16.82 -22.17
C LYS A 345 16.47 -16.00 -21.75
N GLY A 346 16.60 -14.77 -22.23
CA GLY A 346 17.65 -13.86 -21.79
C GLY A 346 17.56 -13.49 -20.30
N ALA A 347 16.33 -13.32 -19.78
CA ALA A 347 16.10 -12.96 -18.38
C ALA A 347 16.23 -14.17 -17.41
N MET A 348 15.84 -15.37 -17.86
CA MET A 348 15.78 -16.60 -17.05
C MET A 348 16.24 -17.81 -17.89
N PRO A 349 17.48 -17.85 -18.37
CA PRO A 349 17.92 -18.83 -19.35
C PRO A 349 17.76 -20.27 -18.85
N GLU A 350 18.12 -20.56 -17.62
CA GLU A 350 18.05 -21.93 -17.08
C GLU A 350 16.61 -22.41 -16.85
N ILE A 351 15.63 -21.52 -16.76
CA ILE A 351 14.21 -21.90 -16.59
C ILE A 351 13.64 -22.47 -17.88
N PHE A 352 13.91 -21.82 -19.03
CA PHE A 352 13.35 -22.21 -20.32
C PHE A 352 14.17 -23.26 -21.06
N GLU A 353 15.48 -23.32 -20.81
CA GLU A 353 16.38 -24.22 -21.54
C GLU A 353 16.49 -25.61 -20.90
N LYS A 354 16.38 -25.70 -19.58
CA LYS A 354 16.79 -26.91 -18.85
C LYS A 354 15.66 -27.65 -18.12
N GLY A 355 14.58 -27.03 -17.79
CA GLY A 355 13.37 -27.63 -17.21
C GLY A 355 13.60 -28.93 -16.41
N TYR A 356 12.95 -30.00 -16.80
CA TYR A 356 13.08 -31.32 -16.16
C TYR A 356 14.46 -31.99 -16.28
N GLU A 357 15.28 -31.59 -17.22
CA GLU A 357 16.57 -32.26 -17.49
C GLU A 357 17.59 -32.03 -16.38
N LEU A 358 17.40 -31.01 -15.53
CA LEU A 358 18.31 -30.71 -14.43
C LEU A 358 18.23 -31.70 -13.24
N GLY A 359 17.14 -32.44 -13.10
CA GLY A 359 16.91 -33.35 -11.96
C GLY A 359 16.78 -32.68 -10.60
N ASP A 360 16.78 -31.35 -10.57
CA ASP A 360 16.70 -30.50 -9.36
C ASP A 360 15.51 -29.54 -9.39
N SER A 361 14.58 -29.75 -10.31
CA SER A 361 13.34 -29.02 -10.47
C SER A 361 12.26 -29.91 -11.09
N LEU A 362 11.00 -29.56 -10.85
CA LEU A 362 9.86 -30.32 -11.33
C LEU A 362 8.85 -29.37 -11.98
N TYR A 363 8.90 -29.22 -13.30
CA TYR A 363 7.92 -28.48 -14.08
C TYR A 363 8.13 -28.72 -15.58
N LYS A 364 7.05 -28.52 -16.35
CA LYS A 364 7.09 -28.46 -17.83
C LYS A 364 6.57 -27.09 -18.27
N ILE A 365 7.25 -26.46 -19.22
CA ILE A 365 6.79 -25.22 -19.85
C ILE A 365 6.55 -25.49 -21.33
N ILE A 366 5.34 -25.18 -21.79
CA ILE A 366 4.94 -25.15 -23.19
C ILE A 366 4.68 -23.69 -23.53
N TYR A 367 5.47 -23.11 -24.43
CA TYR A 367 5.36 -21.71 -24.83
C TYR A 367 4.97 -21.63 -26.30
N ARG A 368 3.96 -20.84 -26.62
CA ARG A 368 3.47 -20.58 -27.98
C ARG A 368 3.40 -19.08 -28.22
N GLU A 369 4.07 -18.63 -29.27
CA GLU A 369 4.14 -17.25 -29.70
C GLU A 369 3.15 -16.97 -30.81
N ASP A 370 2.92 -15.69 -31.11
CA ASP A 370 2.09 -15.19 -32.22
C ASP A 370 0.64 -15.72 -32.18
N ILE A 371 0.09 -15.94 -30.98
CA ILE A 371 -1.29 -16.44 -30.81
C ILE A 371 -2.30 -15.32 -31.07
N SER A 372 -3.14 -15.49 -32.08
CA SER A 372 -4.31 -14.64 -32.29
C SER A 372 -5.47 -15.09 -31.42
N PHE A 373 -5.67 -14.44 -30.26
CA PHE A 373 -6.70 -14.81 -29.29
C PHE A 373 -8.14 -14.71 -29.83
N ASN A 374 -8.37 -13.95 -30.90
CA ASN A 374 -9.67 -13.82 -31.56
C ASN A 374 -9.83 -14.75 -32.77
N GLY A 375 -8.76 -15.47 -33.15
CA GLY A 375 -8.74 -16.37 -34.31
C GLY A 375 -9.14 -17.82 -33.98
N GLN A 376 -9.41 -18.60 -35.00
CA GLN A 376 -9.65 -20.06 -34.87
C GLN A 376 -8.41 -20.79 -34.34
N SER A 377 -7.20 -20.29 -34.68
CA SER A 377 -5.93 -20.83 -34.19
C SER A 377 -5.83 -20.88 -32.66
N PHE A 378 -6.54 -20.01 -31.94
CA PHE A 378 -6.59 -20.06 -30.48
C PHE A 378 -7.31 -21.32 -29.98
N GLU A 379 -8.45 -21.66 -30.55
CA GLU A 379 -9.19 -22.90 -30.20
C GLU A 379 -8.39 -24.14 -30.57
N ASP A 380 -7.73 -24.14 -31.73
CA ASP A 380 -6.88 -25.25 -32.17
C ASP A 380 -5.71 -25.50 -31.18
N GLN A 381 -5.13 -24.45 -30.64
CA GLN A 381 -4.07 -24.53 -29.61
C GLN A 381 -4.64 -25.00 -28.26
N LEU A 382 -5.86 -24.59 -27.91
CA LEU A 382 -6.53 -25.10 -26.71
C LEU A 382 -6.77 -26.60 -26.82
N ASP A 383 -7.22 -27.10 -27.98
CA ASP A 383 -7.43 -28.54 -28.26
C ASP A 383 -6.14 -29.35 -28.09
N GLU A 384 -5.00 -28.79 -28.52
CA GLU A 384 -3.71 -29.48 -28.46
C GLU A 384 -3.11 -29.52 -27.05
N PHE A 385 -3.24 -28.43 -26.27
CA PHE A 385 -2.46 -28.25 -25.03
C PHE A 385 -3.28 -28.07 -23.75
N CYS A 386 -4.59 -27.86 -23.82
CA CYS A 386 -5.37 -27.35 -22.69
C CYS A 386 -6.60 -28.20 -22.32
N GLN A 387 -6.70 -29.45 -22.78
CA GLN A 387 -7.87 -30.30 -22.51
C GLN A 387 -8.14 -30.53 -21.01
N GLU A 388 -7.14 -30.43 -20.18
CA GLU A 388 -7.20 -30.70 -18.74
C GLU A 388 -6.71 -29.49 -17.92
N THR A 389 -7.10 -28.26 -18.29
CA THR A 389 -6.69 -27.06 -17.58
C THR A 389 -7.31 -27.03 -16.19
N THR A 390 -6.47 -26.91 -15.14
CA THR A 390 -6.91 -26.82 -13.73
C THR A 390 -6.91 -25.39 -13.20
N PHE A 391 -6.09 -24.53 -13.79
CA PHE A 391 -5.97 -23.12 -13.40
C PHE A 391 -5.64 -22.27 -14.60
N ALA A 392 -6.33 -21.16 -14.80
CA ALA A 392 -6.05 -20.21 -15.88
C ALA A 392 -5.94 -18.79 -15.37
N PHE A 393 -5.03 -18.00 -15.96
CA PHE A 393 -4.89 -16.57 -15.73
C PHE A 393 -4.97 -15.82 -17.05
N VAL A 394 -5.96 -14.94 -17.18
CA VAL A 394 -6.22 -14.15 -18.38
C VAL A 394 -5.81 -12.70 -18.15
N ASN A 395 -4.78 -12.26 -18.84
CA ASN A 395 -4.28 -10.88 -18.83
C ASN A 395 -3.49 -10.63 -20.12
N VAL A 396 -4.20 -10.46 -21.21
CA VAL A 396 -3.62 -10.35 -22.57
C VAL A 396 -3.29 -8.89 -22.87
N ASP A 397 -4.28 -7.99 -22.73
CA ASP A 397 -4.16 -6.59 -23.12
C ASP A 397 -5.07 -5.69 -22.27
N ASP A 398 -6.04 -5.01 -22.89
CA ASP A 398 -7.05 -4.20 -22.20
C ASP A 398 -8.19 -5.04 -21.60
N ASP A 399 -9.03 -4.40 -20.80
CA ASP A 399 -10.12 -5.08 -20.07
C ASP A 399 -11.14 -5.74 -21.00
N ILE A 400 -11.44 -5.15 -22.16
CA ILE A 400 -12.42 -5.69 -23.12
C ILE A 400 -11.86 -6.95 -23.76
N THR A 401 -10.64 -6.89 -24.26
CA THR A 401 -9.92 -8.03 -24.83
C THR A 401 -9.80 -9.17 -23.81
N ASN A 402 -9.48 -8.84 -22.57
CA ASN A 402 -9.37 -9.84 -21.50
C ASN A 402 -10.72 -10.54 -21.23
N ILE A 403 -11.84 -9.80 -21.26
CA ILE A 403 -13.19 -10.38 -21.12
C ILE A 403 -13.49 -11.32 -22.29
N GLU A 404 -13.31 -10.87 -23.53
CA GLU A 404 -13.59 -11.67 -24.74
C GLU A 404 -12.80 -12.99 -24.74
N VAL A 405 -11.52 -12.92 -24.38
CA VAL A 405 -10.65 -14.11 -24.31
C VAL A 405 -11.07 -15.03 -23.16
N ALA A 406 -11.45 -14.50 -22.01
CA ALA A 406 -11.91 -15.29 -20.87
C ALA A 406 -13.25 -15.98 -21.18
N GLU A 407 -14.19 -15.30 -21.85
CA GLU A 407 -15.46 -15.88 -22.31
C GLU A 407 -15.23 -17.02 -23.30
N ARG A 408 -14.34 -16.83 -24.27
CA ARG A 408 -13.99 -17.89 -25.24
C ARG A 408 -13.37 -19.09 -24.54
N LEU A 409 -12.41 -18.86 -23.64
CA LEU A 409 -11.80 -19.94 -22.86
C LEU A 409 -12.84 -20.68 -22.03
N ARG A 410 -13.73 -19.98 -21.34
CA ARG A 410 -14.80 -20.59 -20.56
C ARG A 410 -15.77 -21.39 -21.42
N GLY A 411 -16.18 -20.81 -22.55
CA GLY A 411 -17.01 -21.51 -23.53
C GLY A 411 -16.34 -22.76 -24.08
N TYR A 412 -15.03 -22.73 -24.32
CA TYR A 412 -14.27 -23.91 -24.75
C TYR A 412 -14.25 -25.00 -23.65
N ILE A 413 -13.97 -24.66 -22.41
CA ILE A 413 -13.96 -25.60 -21.27
C ILE A 413 -15.32 -26.24 -21.10
N TYR A 414 -16.43 -25.50 -21.14
CA TYR A 414 -17.79 -26.05 -21.05
C TYR A 414 -18.15 -26.98 -22.19
N ARG A 415 -17.62 -26.75 -23.41
CA ARG A 415 -17.90 -27.61 -24.55
C ARG A 415 -17.13 -28.94 -24.52
N ASN A 416 -15.92 -28.92 -23.91
CA ASN A 416 -14.98 -30.03 -24.05
C ASN A 416 -14.70 -30.78 -22.75
N SER A 417 -14.92 -30.17 -21.60
CA SER A 417 -14.78 -30.83 -20.32
C SER A 417 -16.08 -30.71 -19.53
N MET A 418 -16.49 -31.80 -18.92
CA MET A 418 -17.65 -31.79 -18.03
C MET A 418 -17.33 -31.24 -16.63
N GLU A 419 -16.10 -30.87 -16.38
CA GLU A 419 -15.68 -30.31 -15.10
C GLU A 419 -15.94 -28.80 -15.07
N GLU A 420 -17.00 -28.44 -14.35
CA GLU A 420 -17.43 -27.03 -14.16
C GLU A 420 -16.45 -26.18 -13.33
N ASP A 421 -15.43 -26.80 -12.73
CA ASP A 421 -14.66 -26.23 -11.63
C ASP A 421 -13.31 -25.62 -11.99
N SER A 422 -12.92 -25.59 -13.29
CA SER A 422 -11.66 -24.93 -13.68
C SER A 422 -11.62 -23.48 -13.26
N LYS A 423 -10.62 -23.13 -12.44
CA LYS A 423 -10.46 -21.78 -11.88
C LYS A 423 -9.87 -20.83 -12.92
N ILE A 424 -10.68 -19.93 -13.45
CA ILE A 424 -10.24 -18.89 -14.37
C ILE A 424 -10.18 -17.56 -13.64
N LEU A 425 -8.98 -17.01 -13.49
CA LEU A 425 -8.74 -15.67 -12.97
C LEU A 425 -8.66 -14.68 -14.13
N LEU A 426 -9.57 -13.74 -14.16
CA LEU A 426 -9.66 -12.68 -15.15
C LEU A 426 -9.16 -11.36 -14.56
N ARG A 427 -8.08 -10.80 -15.11
CA ARG A 427 -7.62 -9.48 -14.70
C ARG A 427 -8.41 -8.38 -15.39
N LEU A 428 -9.05 -7.53 -14.58
CA LEU A 428 -9.67 -6.29 -15.05
C LEU A 428 -9.05 -5.09 -14.31
N LYS A 429 -8.56 -4.14 -15.07
CA LYS A 429 -7.85 -2.96 -14.56
C LYS A 429 -8.81 -1.89 -14.06
N ASN A 430 -9.81 -1.53 -14.88
CA ASN A 430 -10.68 -0.37 -14.67
C ASN A 430 -12.16 -0.72 -14.46
N LEU A 431 -12.59 -1.91 -14.84
CA LEU A 431 -13.99 -2.30 -14.72
C LEU A 431 -14.28 -2.77 -13.30
N SER A 432 -15.38 -2.26 -12.74
CA SER A 432 -15.82 -2.66 -11.40
C SER A 432 -16.32 -4.11 -11.43
N THR A 433 -15.91 -4.88 -10.43
CA THR A 433 -16.31 -6.28 -10.24
C THR A 433 -17.82 -6.46 -10.10
N ASP A 434 -18.55 -5.39 -9.73
CA ASP A 434 -20.01 -5.44 -9.50
C ASP A 434 -20.82 -5.57 -10.79
N LEU A 435 -20.22 -5.26 -11.94
CA LEU A 435 -20.89 -5.31 -13.24
C LEU A 435 -20.79 -6.67 -13.94
N TRP A 436 -19.85 -7.52 -13.54
CA TRP A 436 -19.54 -8.79 -14.20
C TRP A 436 -19.49 -9.94 -13.20
N ASN A 437 -20.60 -10.60 -13.00
CA ASN A 437 -20.66 -11.86 -12.27
C ASN A 437 -20.93 -12.99 -13.25
N MET A 438 -19.88 -13.46 -13.92
CA MET A 438 -19.96 -14.59 -14.82
C MET A 438 -19.54 -15.85 -14.06
N GLU A 439 -20.40 -16.85 -14.08
CA GLU A 439 -20.14 -18.13 -13.43
C GLU A 439 -18.83 -18.76 -13.92
N GLY A 440 -17.99 -19.18 -12.99
CA GLY A 440 -16.68 -19.77 -13.28
C GLY A 440 -15.56 -18.80 -13.65
N LEU A 441 -15.82 -17.49 -13.66
CA LEU A 441 -14.78 -16.46 -13.81
C LEU A 441 -14.61 -15.66 -12.52
N LYS A 442 -13.39 -15.56 -12.03
CA LYS A 442 -13.05 -14.74 -10.88
C LYS A 442 -12.27 -13.51 -11.31
N VAL A 443 -12.88 -12.35 -11.18
CA VAL A 443 -12.19 -11.09 -11.45
C VAL A 443 -11.17 -10.79 -10.38
N VAL A 444 -9.96 -10.39 -10.79
CA VAL A 444 -8.84 -10.05 -9.92
C VAL A 444 -8.08 -8.83 -10.47
N GLY A 445 -7.40 -8.12 -9.62
CA GLY A 445 -6.40 -7.14 -10.03
C GLY A 445 -6.94 -5.84 -10.56
N THR A 446 -8.08 -5.39 -10.03
CA THR A 446 -8.48 -4.00 -10.23
C THR A 446 -7.36 -3.06 -9.76
N ASP A 447 -7.24 -1.90 -10.39
CA ASP A 447 -6.24 -0.93 -9.97
C ASP A 447 -6.38 -0.53 -8.49
N ASN A 448 -7.59 -0.62 -7.92
CA ASN A 448 -7.83 -0.38 -6.50
C ASN A 448 -7.21 -1.46 -5.60
N GLU A 449 -7.20 -2.71 -6.03
CA GLU A 449 -6.51 -3.80 -5.31
C GLU A 449 -5.00 -3.71 -5.50
N TYR A 450 -4.56 -3.38 -6.72
CA TYR A 450 -3.16 -3.32 -7.11
C TYR A 450 -2.40 -2.21 -6.36
N TYR A 451 -3.00 -1.00 -6.25
CA TYR A 451 -2.45 0.15 -5.55
C TYR A 451 -3.16 0.40 -4.20
N SER A 452 -3.47 -0.66 -3.44
CA SER A 452 -4.00 -0.48 -2.09
C SER A 452 -2.89 -0.23 -1.07
N TYR A 453 -3.24 0.49 0.01
CA TYR A 453 -2.33 0.69 1.14
C TYR A 453 -1.83 -0.65 1.70
N GLU A 454 -2.71 -1.64 1.81
CA GLU A 454 -2.38 -2.97 2.33
C GLU A 454 -1.43 -3.71 1.39
N SER A 455 -1.68 -3.69 0.08
CA SER A 455 -0.80 -4.30 -0.93
C SER A 455 0.61 -3.70 -0.92
N ILE A 456 0.72 -2.38 -0.69
CA ILE A 456 2.00 -1.66 -0.71
C ILE A 456 2.78 -1.77 0.59
N THR A 457 2.11 -1.73 1.76
CA THR A 457 2.82 -1.52 3.04
C THR A 457 3.15 -2.79 3.80
N ALA A 458 2.36 -3.79 3.70
CA ALA A 458 2.60 -5.10 4.29
C ALA A 458 1.49 -6.04 3.82
N SER A 459 1.68 -6.61 2.69
CA SER A 459 0.87 -7.73 2.26
C SER A 459 0.77 -8.76 3.38
N LEU A 460 -0.31 -9.53 3.41
CA LEU A 460 -0.46 -10.67 4.32
C LEU A 460 0.81 -11.52 4.33
N ILE A 461 1.48 -11.64 3.18
CA ILE A 461 2.71 -12.41 3.03
C ILE A 461 3.87 -11.85 3.87
N GLU A 462 4.01 -10.52 4.01
CA GLU A 462 5.10 -9.96 4.82
C GLU A 462 4.91 -10.23 6.30
N LYS A 463 3.68 -10.15 6.78
CA LYS A 463 3.35 -10.50 8.16
C LYS A 463 3.74 -11.93 8.47
N ASP A 464 3.30 -12.87 7.64
CA ASP A 464 3.57 -14.30 7.81
C ASP A 464 5.07 -14.60 7.66
N ALA A 465 5.76 -13.94 6.72
CA ALA A 465 7.20 -14.07 6.52
C ALA A 465 8.00 -13.57 7.73
N LYS A 466 7.59 -12.48 8.34
CA LYS A 466 8.19 -11.94 9.56
C LYS A 466 8.04 -12.90 10.73
N GLU A 467 6.86 -13.45 10.94
CA GLU A 467 6.59 -14.43 12.00
C GLU A 467 7.43 -15.69 11.80
N LEU A 468 7.48 -16.22 10.58
CA LEU A 468 8.30 -17.38 10.22
C LEU A 468 9.79 -17.12 10.47
N GLN A 469 10.30 -15.96 10.05
CA GLN A 469 11.70 -15.61 10.25
C GLN A 469 12.06 -15.46 11.74
N GLN A 470 11.19 -14.85 12.53
CA GLN A 470 11.39 -14.73 13.98
C GLN A 470 11.43 -16.11 14.65
N LYS A 471 10.56 -17.04 14.24
CA LYS A 471 10.56 -18.41 14.73
C LYS A 471 11.91 -19.10 14.40
N ARG A 472 12.36 -19.03 13.16
CA ARG A 472 13.65 -19.58 12.72
C ARG A 472 14.86 -19.00 13.50
N GLN A 473 14.84 -17.71 13.81
CA GLN A 473 15.91 -17.09 14.60
C GLN A 473 15.94 -17.64 16.04
N ARG A 474 14.77 -17.90 16.64
CA ARG A 474 14.66 -18.53 17.97
C ARG A 474 15.21 -19.96 17.94
N GLU A 475 14.76 -20.78 16.98
CA GLU A 475 15.25 -22.17 16.82
C GLU A 475 16.77 -22.22 16.59
N LYS A 476 17.34 -21.32 15.79
CA LYS A 476 18.79 -21.21 15.61
C LYS A 476 19.49 -20.88 16.91
N LYS A 477 18.92 -19.99 17.74
CA LYS A 477 19.49 -19.63 19.04
C LYS A 477 19.43 -20.79 20.05
N GLU A 478 18.36 -21.58 20.02
CA GLU A 478 18.23 -22.78 20.83
C GLU A 478 19.29 -23.83 20.48
N ARG A 479 19.56 -24.04 19.19
CA ARG A 479 20.61 -24.95 18.71
C ARG A 479 22.02 -24.39 18.91
N ASN A 480 22.20 -23.08 18.83
CA ASN A 480 23.47 -22.40 19.05
C ASN A 480 23.26 -21.15 19.92
N PRO A 481 23.51 -21.24 21.25
CA PRO A 481 23.33 -20.11 22.17
C PRO A 481 24.11 -18.85 21.81
N MET A 482 25.20 -18.97 21.03
CA MET A 482 26.01 -17.84 20.56
C MET A 482 25.39 -17.15 19.32
N HIS A 483 24.33 -17.72 18.72
CA HIS A 483 23.68 -17.12 17.57
C HIS A 483 23.04 -15.80 17.92
N LYS A 484 23.45 -14.71 17.23
CA LYS A 484 22.84 -13.38 17.37
C LYS A 484 21.50 -13.34 16.64
N ILE A 485 20.42 -13.07 17.38
CA ILE A 485 19.11 -12.84 16.77
C ILE A 485 19.15 -11.49 16.03
N ILE A 486 18.87 -11.52 14.73
CA ILE A 486 18.70 -10.33 13.91
C ILE A 486 17.20 -9.97 13.80
N SER A 487 16.89 -8.68 13.87
CA SER A 487 15.52 -8.19 13.69
C SER A 487 15.05 -8.42 12.25
N TRP A 488 13.71 -8.45 12.03
CA TRP A 488 13.14 -8.50 10.67
C TRP A 488 13.66 -7.36 9.80
N ARG A 489 13.76 -6.16 10.36
CA ARG A 489 14.30 -4.98 9.69
C ARG A 489 15.74 -5.18 9.22
N GLU A 490 16.61 -5.66 10.11
CA GLU A 490 18.03 -5.96 9.80
C GLU A 490 18.15 -7.07 8.75
N TYR A 491 17.28 -8.08 8.81
CA TYR A 491 17.19 -9.15 7.83
C TYR A 491 16.75 -8.64 6.45
N CYS A 492 15.79 -7.72 6.39
CA CYS A 492 15.26 -7.11 5.18
C CYS A 492 16.19 -6.03 4.57
N ASN A 493 17.26 -5.64 5.24
CA ASN A 493 18.31 -4.81 4.62
C ASN A 493 18.90 -5.49 3.38
N ASN A 494 18.78 -6.80 3.26
CA ASN A 494 19.04 -7.55 2.03
C ASN A 494 17.71 -7.89 1.35
N GLU A 495 17.43 -7.28 0.20
CA GLU A 495 16.18 -7.47 -0.56
C GLU A 495 16.01 -8.91 -1.03
N TYR A 496 17.09 -9.60 -1.41
CA TYR A 496 17.04 -11.01 -1.75
C TYR A 496 16.49 -11.86 -0.58
N ASN A 497 16.92 -11.58 0.64
CA ASN A 497 16.43 -12.30 1.83
C ASN A 497 14.92 -12.06 2.04
N ARG A 498 14.45 -10.83 1.88
CA ARG A 498 13.04 -10.46 2.01
C ARG A 498 12.20 -11.23 0.99
N ARG A 499 12.53 -11.12 -0.29
CA ARG A 499 11.80 -11.77 -1.39
C ARG A 499 11.85 -13.30 -1.30
N SER A 500 13.01 -13.88 -0.97
CA SER A 500 13.15 -15.31 -0.73
C SER A 500 12.27 -15.80 0.43
N SER A 501 12.11 -14.97 1.47
CA SER A 501 11.19 -15.28 2.57
C SER A 501 9.72 -15.28 2.14
N TYR A 502 9.31 -14.37 1.26
CA TYR A 502 7.95 -14.37 0.71
C TYR A 502 7.67 -15.65 -0.07
N ALA A 503 8.56 -16.01 -1.00
CA ALA A 503 8.43 -17.24 -1.78
C ALA A 503 8.34 -18.49 -0.89
N ARG A 504 9.18 -18.53 0.16
CA ARG A 504 9.16 -19.62 1.15
C ARG A 504 7.86 -19.66 1.95
N THR A 505 7.39 -18.51 2.42
CA THR A 505 6.18 -18.39 3.23
C THR A 505 4.95 -18.85 2.46
N LEU A 506 4.81 -18.43 1.21
CA LEU A 506 3.72 -18.88 0.34
C LEU A 506 3.77 -20.40 0.13
N SER A 507 4.94 -20.94 -0.20
CA SER A 507 5.11 -22.39 -0.38
C SER A 507 4.77 -23.18 0.90
N LEU A 508 5.21 -22.70 2.07
CA LEU A 508 4.88 -23.33 3.36
C LEU A 508 3.40 -23.34 3.67
N LYS A 509 2.68 -22.27 3.31
CA LYS A 509 1.22 -22.23 3.47
C LYS A 509 0.57 -23.41 2.74
N TYR A 510 0.93 -23.62 1.49
CA TYR A 510 0.34 -24.71 0.69
C TYR A 510 0.84 -26.11 1.10
N LYS A 511 2.11 -26.23 1.46
CA LYS A 511 2.64 -27.50 2.02
C LYS A 511 1.90 -27.92 3.29
N LYS A 512 1.56 -26.96 4.16
CA LYS A 512 0.76 -27.23 5.36
C LYS A 512 -0.67 -27.63 5.02
N MET A 513 -1.30 -27.00 4.03
CA MET A 513 -2.65 -27.39 3.58
C MET A 513 -2.65 -28.83 3.06
N GLU A 514 -1.67 -29.21 2.24
CA GLU A 514 -1.54 -30.56 1.71
C GLU A 514 -1.31 -31.59 2.83
N LEU A 515 -0.46 -31.30 3.80
CA LEU A 515 -0.24 -32.17 4.97
C LEU A 515 -1.50 -32.35 5.79
N ASN A 516 -2.29 -31.29 5.99
CA ASN A 516 -3.54 -31.36 6.75
C ASN A 516 -4.64 -32.15 6.00
N ILE A 517 -4.72 -31.99 4.67
CA ILE A 517 -5.69 -32.72 3.83
C ILE A 517 -5.42 -34.24 3.89
N ASN A 518 -4.14 -34.63 3.88
CA ASN A 518 -3.74 -36.02 3.90
C ASN A 518 -3.73 -36.67 5.30
N ASN A 519 -4.23 -35.97 6.34
CA ASN A 519 -4.22 -36.44 7.73
C ASN A 519 -2.85 -36.97 8.19
N VAL A 520 -1.77 -36.36 7.70
CA VAL A 520 -0.40 -36.74 8.08
C VAL A 520 -0.13 -36.12 9.45
N GLU A 521 -0.57 -36.81 10.52
CA GLU A 521 -0.18 -36.45 11.89
C GLU A 521 1.31 -36.62 12.07
N GLU A 522 1.93 -35.70 12.83
CA GLU A 522 3.32 -35.81 13.27
C GLU A 522 3.50 -37.16 14.00
N GLY A 523 4.22 -38.05 13.39
CA GLY A 523 4.46 -39.41 13.93
C GLY A 523 3.94 -40.54 13.06
N ASN A 524 3.20 -40.27 12.02
CA ASN A 524 2.78 -41.28 11.05
C ASN A 524 3.97 -41.72 10.19
N LYS A 525 4.14 -43.02 9.94
CA LYS A 525 5.26 -43.62 9.19
C LYS A 525 5.43 -43.11 7.74
N GLU A 526 4.48 -42.36 7.25
CA GLU A 526 4.46 -41.81 5.87
C GLU A 526 5.11 -40.42 5.73
N PHE A 527 5.37 -39.69 6.84
CA PHE A 527 6.05 -38.40 6.77
C PHE A 527 7.56 -38.58 6.60
N ASN A 528 8.04 -38.46 5.37
CA ASN A 528 9.48 -38.50 5.08
C ASN A 528 10.06 -37.06 5.03
N GLU A 529 10.70 -36.64 6.11
CA GLU A 529 11.30 -35.29 6.24
C GLU A 529 12.31 -35.00 5.11
N ASP A 530 13.04 -36.00 4.64
CA ASP A 530 14.03 -35.80 3.58
C ASP A 530 13.38 -35.49 2.23
N ILE A 531 12.20 -36.07 1.94
CA ILE A 531 11.43 -35.71 0.74
C ILE A 531 11.02 -34.25 0.79
N TRP A 532 10.52 -33.77 1.92
CA TRP A 532 10.10 -32.39 2.06
C TRP A 532 11.27 -31.40 2.01
N LYS A 533 12.43 -31.74 2.58
CA LYS A 533 13.68 -30.98 2.42
C LYS A 533 14.11 -30.91 0.95
N MET A 534 14.03 -32.02 0.24
CA MET A 534 14.34 -32.07 -1.20
C MET A 534 13.46 -31.12 -1.99
N TYR A 535 12.14 -31.15 -1.77
CA TYR A 535 11.22 -30.24 -2.46
C TYR A 535 11.39 -28.78 -2.05
N GLU A 536 11.80 -28.50 -0.81
CA GLU A 536 12.15 -27.13 -0.40
C GLU A 536 13.42 -26.65 -1.13
N HIS A 537 14.39 -27.52 -1.30
CA HIS A 537 15.58 -27.22 -2.09
C HIS A 537 15.24 -26.98 -3.57
N MET A 538 14.41 -27.82 -4.17
CA MET A 538 13.91 -27.64 -5.54
C MET A 538 13.20 -26.28 -5.68
N ARG A 539 12.33 -25.93 -4.73
CA ARG A 539 11.67 -24.62 -4.69
C ARG A 539 12.69 -23.48 -4.68
N TRP A 540 13.71 -23.59 -3.84
CA TRP A 540 14.76 -22.59 -3.73
C TRP A 540 15.60 -22.49 -5.00
N ASN A 541 15.92 -23.60 -5.62
CA ASN A 541 16.62 -23.65 -6.90
C ASN A 541 15.84 -22.93 -8.00
N VAL A 542 14.55 -23.27 -8.15
CA VAL A 542 13.68 -22.64 -9.16
C VAL A 542 13.54 -21.14 -8.87
N TYR A 543 13.30 -20.75 -7.61
CA TYR A 543 13.24 -19.34 -7.23
C TYR A 543 14.51 -18.59 -7.61
N THR A 544 15.66 -19.14 -7.30
CA THR A 544 16.96 -18.51 -7.54
C THR A 544 17.24 -18.36 -9.04
N ARG A 545 16.86 -19.36 -9.83
CA ARG A 545 16.94 -19.30 -11.31
C ARG A 545 15.96 -18.29 -11.92
N CYS A 546 14.77 -18.16 -11.38
CA CYS A 546 13.83 -17.10 -11.77
C CYS A 546 14.39 -15.68 -11.54
N MET A 547 15.33 -15.54 -10.59
CA MET A 547 16.08 -14.29 -10.39
C MET A 547 17.27 -14.13 -11.33
N GLY A 548 17.47 -15.05 -12.31
CA GLY A 548 18.53 -15.02 -13.30
C GLY A 548 19.88 -15.55 -12.76
N TYR A 549 19.89 -16.32 -11.68
CA TYR A 549 21.10 -16.96 -11.17
C TYR A 549 21.41 -18.25 -11.90
N HIS A 550 22.71 -18.51 -12.06
CA HIS A 550 23.28 -19.70 -12.66
C HIS A 550 24.08 -20.52 -11.64
N LEU A 551 24.30 -21.78 -11.97
CA LEU A 551 25.25 -22.59 -11.21
C LEU A 551 26.66 -21.98 -11.30
N MET A 552 27.34 -21.90 -10.16
CA MET A 552 28.68 -21.36 -10.08
C MET A 552 29.68 -22.18 -10.94
N PRO A 553 30.52 -21.53 -11.75
CA PRO A 553 31.54 -22.22 -12.52
C PRO A 553 32.50 -23.00 -11.63
N LYS A 554 32.85 -24.23 -12.04
CA LYS A 554 33.82 -25.09 -11.30
C LYS A 554 35.15 -24.41 -11.04
N SER A 555 35.60 -23.50 -11.91
CA SER A 555 36.83 -22.72 -11.76
C SER A 555 36.82 -21.76 -10.55
N TYR A 556 35.69 -21.49 -9.94
CA TYR A 556 35.59 -20.63 -8.75
C TYR A 556 35.63 -21.45 -7.45
N ILE A 557 35.26 -22.73 -7.52
CA ILE A 557 35.16 -23.61 -6.35
C ILE A 557 36.56 -23.90 -5.80
N GLY A 558 36.75 -23.70 -4.49
CA GLY A 558 38.03 -23.88 -3.80
C GLY A 558 39.03 -22.73 -3.98
N THR A 559 38.62 -21.62 -4.57
CA THR A 559 39.49 -20.44 -4.77
C THR A 559 39.21 -19.31 -3.75
N GLY A 560 38.21 -19.47 -2.88
CA GLY A 560 37.67 -18.42 -2.01
C GLY A 560 36.73 -17.46 -2.72
N LYS A 561 36.62 -17.53 -4.04
CA LYS A 561 35.66 -16.71 -4.83
C LYS A 561 34.22 -17.19 -4.68
N GLU A 562 34.02 -18.45 -4.33
CA GLU A 562 32.71 -19.03 -4.06
C GLU A 562 31.96 -18.36 -2.91
N ASP A 563 32.69 -17.78 -1.96
CA ASP A 563 32.13 -17.09 -0.80
C ASP A 563 32.10 -15.54 -0.98
N ASP A 564 32.70 -15.02 -2.07
CA ASP A 564 32.69 -13.60 -2.37
C ASP A 564 31.26 -13.14 -2.74
N LYS A 565 30.66 -12.34 -1.84
CA LYS A 565 29.31 -11.81 -1.98
C LYS A 565 29.17 -10.95 -3.25
N ASN A 566 30.19 -10.18 -3.61
CA ASN A 566 30.14 -9.29 -4.78
C ASN A 566 30.13 -10.11 -6.08
N ILE A 567 30.99 -11.12 -6.18
CA ILE A 567 31.01 -12.01 -7.35
C ILE A 567 29.65 -12.71 -7.51
N ARG A 568 29.12 -13.26 -6.42
CA ARG A 568 27.81 -13.93 -6.42
C ARG A 568 26.69 -13.03 -6.91
N ILE A 569 26.66 -11.77 -6.48
CA ILE A 569 25.60 -10.80 -6.86
C ILE A 569 25.81 -10.31 -8.29
N ILE A 570 27.03 -9.91 -8.67
CA ILE A 570 27.29 -9.31 -9.98
C ILE A 570 27.20 -10.35 -11.09
N ALA A 571 27.84 -11.53 -10.89
CA ALA A 571 27.80 -12.61 -11.88
C ALA A 571 26.50 -13.44 -11.79
N LYS A 572 25.64 -13.17 -10.79
CA LYS A 572 24.42 -13.97 -10.51
C LYS A 572 24.72 -15.47 -10.51
N VAL A 573 25.70 -15.92 -9.70
CA VAL A 573 26.08 -17.33 -9.59
C VAL A 573 25.93 -17.82 -8.14
N HIS A 574 25.55 -19.09 -7.96
CA HIS A 574 25.45 -19.71 -6.67
C HIS A 574 25.98 -21.14 -6.67
N LYS A 575 26.80 -21.49 -5.66
CA LYS A 575 27.44 -22.81 -5.58
C LYS A 575 26.46 -23.95 -5.29
N ASP A 576 25.36 -23.65 -4.57
CA ASP A 576 24.41 -24.65 -4.11
C ASP A 576 23.21 -24.82 -5.08
N LEU A 577 23.25 -24.27 -6.30
CA LEU A 577 22.29 -24.55 -7.37
C LEU A 577 22.56 -25.94 -7.98
N LEU A 578 22.49 -26.96 -7.14
CA LEU A 578 22.76 -28.36 -7.45
C LEU A 578 21.55 -29.22 -7.10
N PRO A 579 21.43 -30.43 -7.66
CA PRO A 579 20.48 -31.43 -7.17
C PRO A 579 20.69 -31.73 -5.68
N TYR A 580 19.60 -32.00 -4.95
CA TYR A 580 19.61 -32.18 -3.50
C TYR A 580 20.58 -33.27 -2.99
N ASP A 581 20.72 -34.36 -3.74
CA ASP A 581 21.64 -35.47 -3.44
C ASP A 581 23.10 -35.05 -3.40
N LYS A 582 23.47 -34.00 -4.17
CA LYS A 582 24.84 -33.46 -4.26
C LYS A 582 25.17 -32.44 -3.17
N LEU A 583 24.22 -32.05 -2.34
CA LEU A 583 24.46 -31.12 -1.25
C LEU A 583 25.16 -31.77 -0.06
N SER A 584 25.93 -30.96 0.66
CA SER A 584 26.45 -31.34 1.97
C SER A 584 25.31 -31.49 3.00
N LYS A 585 25.58 -32.25 4.07
CA LYS A 585 24.56 -32.41 5.15
C LYS A 585 24.16 -31.07 5.76
N ASP A 586 25.12 -30.17 5.98
CA ASP A 586 24.85 -28.85 6.57
C ASP A 586 23.94 -27.98 5.68
N GLU A 587 24.11 -28.11 4.34
CA GLU A 587 23.22 -27.39 3.40
C GLU A 587 21.81 -28.00 3.38
N LYS A 588 21.71 -29.35 3.38
CA LYS A 588 20.39 -30.03 3.47
C LYS A 588 19.61 -29.66 4.72
N ASP A 589 20.29 -29.45 5.85
CA ASP A 589 19.65 -29.06 7.10
C ASP A 589 19.12 -27.63 7.09
N LYS A 590 19.56 -26.76 6.17
CA LYS A 590 18.98 -25.42 5.96
C LYS A 590 17.59 -25.46 5.33
N ASP A 591 17.27 -26.52 4.61
CA ASP A 591 15.99 -26.72 3.93
C ASP A 591 14.94 -27.39 4.82
N ALA A 592 15.27 -27.62 6.09
CA ALA A 592 14.31 -28.15 7.06
C ALA A 592 13.02 -27.32 7.10
N ILE A 593 11.88 -27.99 7.04
CA ILE A 593 10.58 -27.38 7.24
C ILE A 593 10.46 -27.00 8.71
N VAL A 594 10.07 -25.77 8.98
CA VAL A 594 9.82 -25.31 10.34
C VAL A 594 8.59 -26.04 10.86
N ARG A 595 8.78 -26.98 11.79
CA ARG A 595 7.70 -27.65 12.51
C ARG A 595 6.95 -26.63 13.37
N ASN A 596 5.67 -26.84 13.59
CA ASN A 596 4.79 -25.93 14.35
C ASN A 596 5.22 -25.72 15.80
#